data_c17109f959feceacf9f1cde2313a3130
#
_entry.id   c17109f959feceacf9f1cde2313a3130
#
_cell.length_a   1.000
_cell.length_b   1.000
_cell.length_c   1.000
_cell.angle_alpha   90.00
_cell.angle_beta   90.00
_cell.angle_gamma   90.00
#
_symmetry.space_group_name_H-M   'P 1'
#
loop_
_entity.id
_entity.type
_entity.pdbx_description
1 polymer ?
#
loop_
_entity_poly.entity_id
_entity_poly.type
_entity_poly.pdbx_seq_one_letter_code
_entity_poly.pdbx_strand_id
1 'polypeptide(L)'
;MKKLTAALFFYSLGMSLSAHAGVVMGGTRVVYLEGQREVAFSITNMEKETPYLIQSWIENIDSKNKTAPPFIVTPTLFRLDAEQKNSLRINYLGTPLPTDRESVFWLNIKNIAPSKKANSNKLQINVKSKFKLFFRPAGLKGNAELAYKKLKFTCRNNT
;
A
#
# COMPACT_ATOMS: atom_id res chain seq x y z
N MET A 1 10.75 20.20 -47.02
CA MET A 1 10.40 20.64 -45.66
C MET A 1 9.42 19.68 -44.98
N LYS A 2 8.28 19.32 -45.59
CA LYS A 2 7.26 18.41 -45.00
C LYS A 2 7.80 17.01 -44.62
N LYS A 3 8.77 16.44 -45.35
CA LYS A 3 9.38 15.13 -45.05
C LYS A 3 10.34 15.19 -43.86
N LEU A 4 11.00 16.34 -43.64
CA LEU A 4 11.92 16.52 -42.51
C LEU A 4 11.16 16.70 -41.19
N THR A 5 10.02 17.40 -41.21
CA THR A 5 9.13 17.52 -40.02
C THR A 5 8.49 16.23 -39.63
N ALA A 6 8.08 15.38 -40.60
CA ALA A 6 7.56 14.05 -40.32
C ALA A 6 8.63 13.12 -39.71
N ALA A 7 9.87 13.18 -40.16
CA ALA A 7 10.97 12.39 -39.59
C ALA A 7 11.30 12.81 -38.16
N LEU A 8 11.26 14.12 -37.84
CA LEU A 8 11.49 14.64 -36.50
C LEU A 8 10.36 14.20 -35.54
N PHE A 9 9.13 14.18 -36.02
CA PHE A 9 7.97 13.73 -35.23
C PHE A 9 8.03 12.23 -34.90
N PHE A 10 8.46 11.39 -35.85
CA PHE A 10 8.67 9.97 -35.62
C PHE A 10 9.84 9.68 -34.66
N TYR A 11 10.90 10.48 -34.72
CA TYR A 11 12.06 10.35 -33.82
C TYR A 11 11.70 10.73 -32.38
N SER A 12 10.86 11.73 -32.15
CA SER A 12 10.40 12.13 -30.82
C SER A 12 9.46 11.10 -30.17
N LEU A 13 8.72 10.31 -30.96
CA LEU A 13 7.83 9.25 -30.46
C LEU A 13 8.60 8.02 -29.98
N GLY A 14 9.82 7.81 -30.44
CA GLY A 14 10.67 6.66 -30.07
C GLY A 14 11.39 6.78 -28.72
N MET A 15 11.42 7.96 -28.09
CA MET A 15 12.03 8.18 -26.78
C MET A 15 11.02 7.92 -25.64
N SER A 16 10.48 6.72 -25.56
CA SER A 16 9.75 6.26 -24.37
C SER A 16 10.75 6.11 -23.22
N LEU A 17 10.89 7.13 -22.38
CA LEU A 17 11.62 7.06 -21.12
C LEU A 17 10.92 6.02 -20.22
N SER A 18 11.54 4.88 -20.04
CA SER A 18 11.07 3.87 -19.09
C SER A 18 11.15 4.45 -17.67
N ALA A 19 10.03 4.94 -17.14
CA ALA A 19 9.94 5.34 -15.74
C ALA A 19 10.01 4.06 -14.89
N HIS A 20 11.13 3.84 -14.21
CA HIS A 20 11.26 2.75 -13.25
C HIS A 20 10.64 3.22 -11.93
N ALA A 21 9.55 2.58 -11.52
CA ALA A 21 9.00 2.73 -10.17
C ALA A 21 9.80 1.81 -9.24
N GLY A 22 10.37 2.33 -8.15
CA GLY A 22 11.14 1.55 -7.18
C GLY A 22 10.37 0.35 -6.61
N VAL A 23 9.81 0.48 -5.41
CA VAL A 23 9.01 -0.59 -4.78
C VAL A 23 7.53 -0.43 -5.08
N VAL A 24 6.92 -1.44 -5.68
CA VAL A 24 5.51 -1.47 -6.07
C VAL A 24 4.71 -2.32 -5.08
N MET A 25 3.54 -1.81 -4.67
CA MET A 25 2.61 -2.46 -3.76
C MET A 25 1.49 -3.17 -4.54
N GLY A 26 1.08 -4.35 -4.09
CA GLY A 26 0.13 -5.22 -4.79
C GLY A 26 -1.33 -4.80 -4.70
N GLY A 27 -1.63 -3.62 -4.15
CA GLY A 27 -2.99 -3.11 -4.06
C GLY A 27 -3.08 -1.74 -3.41
N THR A 28 -4.29 -1.18 -3.40
CA THR A 28 -4.58 0.13 -2.78
C THR A 28 -5.18 -0.01 -1.37
N ARG A 29 -5.66 -1.20 -1.01
CA ARG A 29 -6.26 -1.55 0.27
C ARG A 29 -6.17 -3.04 0.52
N VAL A 30 -6.40 -3.45 1.76
CA VAL A 30 -6.53 -4.86 2.15
C VAL A 30 -7.93 -5.06 2.71
N VAL A 31 -8.61 -6.13 2.31
CA VAL A 31 -9.89 -6.55 2.89
C VAL A 31 -9.67 -7.92 3.56
N TYR A 32 -9.87 -7.97 4.86
CA TYR A 32 -9.78 -9.17 5.67
C TYR A 32 -11.20 -9.61 6.01
N LEU A 33 -11.66 -10.71 5.44
CA LEU A 33 -12.96 -11.30 5.76
C LEU A 33 -12.84 -12.11 7.04
N GLU A 34 -13.82 -11.97 7.94
CA GLU A 34 -13.90 -12.83 9.13
C GLU A 34 -13.89 -14.30 8.76
N GLY A 35 -13.15 -15.10 9.51
CA GLY A 35 -12.96 -16.53 9.22
C GLY A 35 -11.80 -16.88 8.30
N GLN A 36 -11.20 -15.90 7.62
CA GLN A 36 -9.93 -16.12 6.92
C GLN A 36 -8.79 -16.32 7.92
N ARG A 37 -7.87 -17.24 7.61
CA ARG A 37 -6.69 -17.48 8.45
C ARG A 37 -5.65 -16.37 8.26
N GLU A 38 -5.47 -15.93 7.04
CA GLU A 38 -4.53 -14.87 6.68
C GLU A 38 -4.96 -14.18 5.37
N VAL A 39 -4.46 -12.96 5.17
CA VAL A 39 -4.54 -12.26 3.89
C VAL A 39 -3.14 -11.85 3.46
N ALA A 40 -2.82 -12.11 2.20
CA ALA A 40 -1.52 -11.77 1.63
C ALA A 40 -1.55 -10.40 0.93
N PHE A 41 -0.49 -9.60 1.13
CA PHE A 41 -0.29 -8.33 0.43
C PHE A 41 1.10 -8.32 -0.21
N SER A 42 1.15 -8.31 -1.55
CA SER A 42 2.41 -8.44 -2.28
C SER A 42 3.18 -7.12 -2.34
N ILE A 43 4.52 -7.24 -2.34
CA ILE A 43 5.46 -6.14 -2.52
C ILE A 43 6.49 -6.59 -3.55
N THR A 44 6.75 -5.75 -4.55
CA THR A 44 7.71 -6.06 -5.61
C THR A 44 8.71 -4.92 -5.74
N ASN A 45 9.99 -5.25 -5.73
CA ASN A 45 11.05 -4.31 -6.06
C ASN A 45 11.27 -4.35 -7.58
N MET A 46 11.02 -3.23 -8.25
CA MET A 46 11.18 -3.11 -9.71
C MET A 46 12.57 -2.56 -10.09
N GLU A 47 13.40 -2.21 -9.12
CA GLU A 47 14.77 -1.78 -9.37
C GLU A 47 15.66 -2.96 -9.78
N LYS A 48 16.59 -2.71 -10.69
CA LYS A 48 17.49 -3.76 -11.21
C LYS A 48 18.69 -4.03 -10.33
N GLU A 49 19.11 -3.06 -9.53
CA GLU A 49 20.36 -3.15 -8.78
C GLU A 49 20.24 -2.76 -7.30
N THR A 50 19.16 -2.10 -6.92
CA THR A 50 19.02 -1.53 -5.59
C THR A 50 18.13 -2.39 -4.70
N PRO A 51 18.67 -3.02 -3.65
CA PRO A 51 17.86 -3.67 -2.64
C PRO A 51 17.23 -2.65 -1.70
N TYR A 52 16.09 -3.00 -1.09
CA TYR A 52 15.43 -2.20 -0.06
C TYR A 52 15.26 -3.00 1.23
N LEU A 53 15.31 -2.32 2.36
CA LEU A 53 14.85 -2.87 3.63
C LEU A 53 13.39 -2.44 3.80
N ILE A 54 12.50 -3.42 3.93
CA ILE A 54 11.06 -3.19 4.06
C ILE A 54 10.69 -3.38 5.53
N GLN A 55 10.05 -2.37 6.11
CA GLN A 55 9.49 -2.41 7.45
C GLN A 55 7.97 -2.31 7.34
N SER A 56 7.24 -3.23 7.99
CA SER A 56 5.77 -3.27 7.98
C SER A 56 5.20 -3.37 9.39
N TRP A 57 4.08 -2.67 9.64
CA TRP A 57 3.35 -2.71 10.91
C TRP A 57 1.91 -2.25 10.73
N ILE A 58 1.06 -2.54 11.72
CA ILE A 58 -0.34 -2.13 11.73
C ILE A 58 -0.55 -1.09 12.83
N GLU A 59 -1.37 -0.08 12.55
CA GLU A 59 -1.77 0.99 13.46
C GLU A 59 -3.28 1.13 13.48
N ASN A 60 -3.83 1.59 14.59
CA ASN A 60 -5.22 2.02 14.66
C ASN A 60 -5.46 3.24 13.76
N ILE A 61 -6.71 3.38 13.25
CA ILE A 61 -7.08 4.54 12.42
C ILE A 61 -7.03 5.82 13.24
N ASP A 62 -7.48 5.76 14.49
CA ASP A 62 -7.37 6.86 15.45
C ASP A 62 -6.02 6.80 16.17
N SER A 63 -5.17 7.78 15.94
CA SER A 63 -3.85 7.90 16.57
C SER A 63 -3.90 8.09 18.10
N LYS A 64 -5.04 8.53 18.65
CA LYS A 64 -5.27 8.66 20.09
C LYS A 64 -5.52 7.29 20.75
N ASN A 65 -6.04 6.33 19.99
CA ASN A 65 -6.23 4.97 20.48
C ASN A 65 -4.87 4.27 20.62
N LYS A 66 -4.43 4.04 21.87
CA LYS A 66 -3.15 3.42 22.22
C LYS A 66 -3.25 1.90 22.42
N THR A 67 -4.43 1.30 22.28
CA THR A 67 -4.55 -0.16 22.36
C THR A 67 -3.84 -0.81 21.19
N ALA A 68 -3.28 -1.99 21.40
CA ALA A 68 -2.66 -2.73 20.31
C ALA A 68 -3.73 -3.10 19.26
N PRO A 69 -3.47 -2.90 17.97
CA PRO A 69 -4.40 -3.33 16.93
C PRO A 69 -4.51 -4.86 16.94
N PRO A 70 -5.70 -5.42 16.66
CA PRO A 70 -5.94 -6.87 16.71
C PRO A 70 -5.41 -7.63 15.50
N PHE A 71 -4.38 -7.11 14.86
CA PHE A 71 -3.74 -7.71 13.69
C PHE A 71 -2.23 -7.71 13.84
N ILE A 72 -1.62 -8.72 13.28
CA ILE A 72 -0.17 -8.80 13.11
C ILE A 72 0.17 -8.93 11.62
N VAL A 73 1.26 -8.31 11.21
CA VAL A 73 1.81 -8.45 9.86
C VAL A 73 3.19 -9.10 9.93
N THR A 74 3.44 -10.06 9.06
CA THR A 74 4.71 -10.79 8.99
C THR A 74 5.18 -10.94 7.53
N PRO A 75 6.48 -10.82 7.28
CA PRO A 75 7.54 -10.36 8.18
C PRO A 75 7.44 -8.86 8.50
N THR A 76 7.83 -8.44 9.71
CA THR A 76 7.82 -7.03 10.13
C THR A 76 8.98 -6.24 9.56
N LEU A 77 10.10 -6.91 9.30
CA LEU A 77 11.31 -6.33 8.72
C LEU A 77 12.02 -7.38 7.86
N PHE A 78 12.30 -7.04 6.60
CA PHE A 78 13.01 -7.93 5.69
C PHE A 78 13.70 -7.15 4.58
N ARG A 79 14.72 -7.76 4.02
CA ARG A 79 15.39 -7.27 2.81
C ARG A 79 14.64 -7.76 1.58
N LEU A 80 14.39 -6.86 0.64
CA LEU A 80 13.82 -7.12 -0.66
C LEU A 80 14.86 -6.78 -1.72
N ASP A 81 15.47 -7.80 -2.29
CA ASP A 81 16.52 -7.62 -3.29
C ASP A 81 15.95 -7.08 -4.62
N ALA A 82 16.85 -6.66 -5.50
CA ALA A 82 16.49 -6.18 -6.82
C ALA A 82 15.67 -7.23 -7.58
N GLU A 83 14.62 -6.77 -8.29
CA GLU A 83 13.70 -7.59 -9.09
C GLU A 83 12.96 -8.69 -8.30
N GLN A 84 13.05 -8.68 -6.97
CA GLN A 84 12.37 -9.65 -6.12
C GLN A 84 10.95 -9.21 -5.76
N LYS A 85 10.10 -10.22 -5.56
CA LYS A 85 8.76 -10.11 -5.01
C LYS A 85 8.67 -10.86 -3.70
N ASN A 86 8.02 -10.25 -2.72
CA ASN A 86 7.68 -10.89 -1.44
C ASN A 86 6.22 -10.60 -1.09
N SER A 87 5.70 -11.29 -0.07
CA SER A 87 4.32 -11.15 0.38
C SER A 87 4.28 -10.97 1.89
N LEU A 88 3.61 -9.92 2.33
CA LEU A 88 3.23 -9.75 3.74
C LEU A 88 2.03 -10.61 4.03
N ARG A 89 2.06 -11.32 5.15
CA ARG A 89 0.93 -12.08 5.70
C ARG A 89 0.31 -11.30 6.84
N ILE A 90 -0.97 -11.07 6.77
CA ILE A 90 -1.73 -10.34 7.77
C ILE A 90 -2.65 -11.34 8.45
N ASN A 91 -2.53 -11.46 9.78
CA ASN A 91 -3.29 -12.38 10.59
C ASN A 91 -4.09 -11.61 11.63
N TYR A 92 -5.33 -12.02 11.83
CA TYR A 92 -6.19 -11.53 12.90
C TYR A 92 -5.94 -12.28 14.20
N LEU A 93 -5.80 -11.54 15.31
CA LEU A 93 -5.47 -12.10 16.62
C LEU A 93 -6.70 -12.53 17.45
N GLY A 94 -7.90 -12.39 16.89
CA GLY A 94 -9.13 -12.83 17.55
C GLY A 94 -9.69 -11.87 18.59
N THR A 95 -9.11 -10.68 18.80
CA THR A 95 -9.68 -9.68 19.71
C THR A 95 -11.04 -9.22 19.18
N PRO A 96 -12.12 -9.26 19.97
CA PRO A 96 -13.46 -8.94 19.50
C PRO A 96 -13.53 -7.56 18.82
N LEU A 97 -14.10 -7.53 17.63
CA LEU A 97 -14.40 -6.32 16.85
C LEU A 97 -15.91 -6.21 16.66
N PRO A 98 -16.46 -5.01 16.38
CA PRO A 98 -17.86 -4.81 16.06
C PRO A 98 -18.31 -5.75 14.92
N THR A 99 -19.47 -6.40 15.10
CA THR A 99 -20.04 -7.33 14.11
C THR A 99 -21.08 -6.68 13.18
N ASP A 100 -21.53 -5.48 13.54
CA ASP A 100 -22.54 -4.69 12.82
C ASP A 100 -21.96 -3.80 11.73
N ARG A 101 -20.64 -3.64 11.68
CA ARG A 101 -19.93 -2.75 10.75
C ARG A 101 -18.50 -3.22 10.49
N GLU A 102 -17.91 -2.68 9.42
CA GLU A 102 -16.48 -2.88 9.15
C GLU A 102 -15.62 -2.07 10.14
N SER A 103 -14.49 -2.67 10.55
CA SER A 103 -13.45 -1.98 11.32
C SER A 103 -12.27 -1.67 10.40
N VAL A 104 -11.62 -0.52 10.61
CA VAL A 104 -10.56 -0.03 9.73
C VAL A 104 -9.28 0.22 10.51
N PHE A 105 -8.16 -0.20 9.94
CA PHE A 105 -6.80 -0.05 10.47
C PHE A 105 -5.86 0.46 9.37
N TRP A 106 -4.65 0.89 9.75
CA TRP A 106 -3.60 1.24 8.82
C TRP A 106 -2.57 0.11 8.72
N LEU A 107 -2.38 -0.43 7.53
CA LEU A 107 -1.17 -1.18 7.18
C LEU A 107 -0.13 -0.17 6.71
N ASN A 108 0.97 -0.07 7.43
CA ASN A 108 2.09 0.81 7.10
C ASN A 108 3.22 -0.02 6.51
N ILE A 109 3.80 0.49 5.43
CA ILE A 109 4.95 -0.11 4.78
C ILE A 109 5.97 1.00 4.52
N LYS A 110 7.17 0.85 5.08
CA LYS A 110 8.27 1.80 4.90
C LYS A 110 9.38 1.16 4.09
N ASN A 111 9.73 1.80 2.99
CA ASN A 111 10.85 1.41 2.16
C ASN A 111 12.07 2.21 2.60
N ILE A 112 13.13 1.52 2.97
CA ILE A 112 14.38 2.10 3.43
C ILE A 112 15.45 1.76 2.40
N ALA A 113 15.94 2.80 1.71
CA ALA A 113 16.99 2.64 0.71
C ALA A 113 18.34 2.38 1.39
N PRO A 114 19.25 1.61 0.76
CA PRO A 114 20.57 1.36 1.30
C PRO A 114 21.37 2.67 1.39
N SER A 115 22.03 2.88 2.54
CA SER A 115 22.96 3.99 2.73
C SER A 115 24.39 3.48 2.62
N LYS A 116 25.16 4.01 1.66
CA LYS A 116 26.61 3.83 1.66
C LYS A 116 27.22 4.88 2.59
N LYS A 117 28.15 4.48 3.47
CA LYS A 117 28.99 5.44 4.18
C LYS A 117 29.67 6.32 3.14
N ALA A 118 29.31 7.58 3.08
CA ALA A 118 29.93 8.55 2.18
C ALA A 118 30.45 9.73 3.00
N ASN A 119 31.64 10.18 2.65
CA ASN A 119 32.26 11.37 3.26
C ASN A 119 31.62 12.69 2.77
N SER A 120 30.44 12.64 2.15
CA SER A 120 29.73 13.81 1.62
C SER A 120 28.28 13.81 2.11
N ASN A 121 27.72 15.00 2.30
CA ASN A 121 26.31 15.18 2.63
C ASN A 121 25.43 14.61 1.52
N LYS A 122 24.55 13.66 1.85
CA LYS A 122 23.60 13.05 0.94
C LYS A 122 22.18 13.19 1.48
N LEU A 123 21.25 13.56 0.62
CA LEU A 123 19.82 13.48 0.91
C LEU A 123 19.35 12.05 0.67
N GLN A 124 18.81 11.39 1.71
CA GLN A 124 18.19 10.09 1.61
C GLN A 124 16.69 10.22 1.85
N ILE A 125 15.89 9.83 0.87
CA ILE A 125 14.43 9.86 0.97
C ILE A 125 13.92 8.44 1.24
N ASN A 126 13.22 8.26 2.36
CA ASN A 126 12.54 7.01 2.69
C ASN A 126 11.03 7.22 2.54
N VAL A 127 10.36 6.34 1.81
CA VAL A 127 8.94 6.44 1.57
C VAL A 127 8.18 5.56 2.55
N LYS A 128 7.20 6.13 3.24
CA LYS A 128 6.21 5.41 4.06
C LYS A 128 4.86 5.44 3.36
N SER A 129 4.35 4.29 2.96
CA SER A 129 3.02 4.13 2.38
C SER A 129 2.03 3.63 3.43
N LYS A 130 0.81 4.16 3.41
CA LYS A 130 -0.28 3.74 4.29
C LYS A 130 -1.42 3.16 3.47
N PHE A 131 -1.85 1.95 3.80
CA PHE A 131 -2.96 1.25 3.17
C PHE A 131 -4.06 1.01 4.19
N LYS A 132 -5.32 1.18 3.80
CA LYS A 132 -6.45 0.82 4.66
C LYS A 132 -6.57 -0.70 4.71
N LEU A 133 -6.61 -1.24 5.93
CA LEU A 133 -6.94 -2.62 6.23
C LEU A 133 -8.36 -2.64 6.79
N PHE A 134 -9.30 -3.23 6.05
CA PHE A 134 -10.69 -3.40 6.45
C PHE A 134 -10.88 -4.80 7.03
N PHE A 135 -11.40 -4.90 8.23
CA PHE A 135 -11.96 -6.13 8.76
C PHE A 135 -13.46 -6.15 8.47
N ARG A 136 -13.92 -7.17 7.75
CA ARG A 136 -15.31 -7.35 7.38
C ARG A 136 -15.92 -8.55 8.11
N PRO A 137 -16.86 -8.33 9.05
CA PRO A 137 -17.59 -9.39 9.72
C PRO A 137 -18.40 -10.25 8.77
N ALA A 138 -18.50 -11.55 9.04
CA ALA A 138 -19.23 -12.51 8.19
C ALA A 138 -20.73 -12.21 8.13
N GLY A 139 -21.32 -11.70 9.22
CA GLY A 139 -22.73 -11.37 9.32
C GLY A 139 -23.15 -10.05 8.68
N LEU A 140 -22.22 -9.28 8.10
CA LEU A 140 -22.53 -7.97 7.56
C LEU A 140 -23.37 -8.05 6.28
N LYS A 141 -24.60 -7.55 6.35
CA LYS A 141 -25.55 -7.56 5.23
C LYS A 141 -25.14 -6.55 4.14
N GLY A 142 -25.32 -6.93 2.88
CA GLY A 142 -25.10 -6.07 1.71
C GLY A 142 -23.80 -6.38 0.97
N ASN A 143 -23.69 -5.77 -0.21
CA ASN A 143 -22.50 -5.88 -1.07
C ASN A 143 -21.68 -4.60 -0.98
N ALA A 144 -20.41 -4.68 -0.57
CA ALA A 144 -19.51 -3.55 -0.46
C ALA A 144 -19.25 -2.87 -1.82
N GLU A 145 -19.21 -3.64 -2.92
CA GLU A 145 -19.02 -3.11 -4.27
C GLU A 145 -20.20 -2.24 -4.73
N LEU A 146 -21.39 -2.50 -4.21
CA LEU A 146 -22.61 -1.76 -4.54
C LEU A 146 -22.97 -0.69 -3.50
N ALA A 147 -22.17 -0.53 -2.45
CA ALA A 147 -22.47 0.41 -1.36
C ALA A 147 -22.56 1.87 -1.84
N TYR A 148 -21.81 2.24 -2.89
CA TYR A 148 -21.87 3.58 -3.48
C TYR A 148 -23.26 3.96 -3.99
N LYS A 149 -24.09 2.98 -4.42
CA LYS A 149 -25.47 3.22 -4.89
C LYS A 149 -26.41 3.63 -3.76
N LYS A 150 -26.01 3.40 -2.50
CA LYS A 150 -26.80 3.74 -1.30
C LYS A 150 -26.39 5.06 -0.67
N LEU A 151 -25.40 5.75 -1.22
CA LEU A 151 -24.95 7.04 -0.73
C LEU A 151 -26.08 8.06 -0.91
N LYS A 152 -26.45 8.76 0.19
CA LYS A 152 -27.38 9.87 0.19
C LYS A 152 -26.60 11.13 0.55
N PHE A 153 -26.68 12.13 -0.31
CA PHE A 153 -26.06 13.42 -0.07
C PHE A 153 -27.13 14.38 0.46
N THR A 154 -26.90 14.97 1.62
CA THR A 154 -27.75 16.01 2.17
C THR A 154 -26.94 17.29 2.27
N CYS A 155 -27.39 18.36 1.60
CA CYS A 155 -26.82 19.69 1.82
C CYS A 155 -27.37 20.21 3.16
N ARG A 156 -26.51 20.42 4.13
CA ARG A 156 -26.83 21.20 5.33
C ARG A 156 -26.47 22.64 5.04
N ASN A 157 -27.43 23.56 5.18
CA ASN A 157 -27.16 24.98 4.99
C ASN A 157 -25.93 25.37 5.82
N ASN A 158 -24.99 26.03 5.13
CA ASN A 158 -23.79 26.56 5.71
C ASN A 158 -24.17 27.66 6.69
N THR A 159 -24.01 27.45 7.97
CA THR A 159 -23.86 28.49 9.01
C THR A 159 -22.44 28.42 9.50
#